data_3d6492db603b581b73e077cc6a60e137
#
_entry.id   3d6492db603b581b73e077cc6a60e137
#
_cell.length_a   1.000
_cell.length_b   1.000
_cell.length_c   1.000
_cell.angle_alpha   90.00
_cell.angle_beta   90.00
_cell.angle_gamma   90.00
#
_symmetry.space_group_name_H-M   'P 1'
#
loop_
_entity.id
_entity.type
_entity.pdbx_description
1 polymer ?
#
loop_
_entity_poly.entity_id
_entity_poly.type
_entity_poly.pdbx_seq_one_letter_code
_entity_poly.pdbx_strand_id
1 'polypeptide(L)'
;IFIDEIDAVGRSRGAGLGGGNDEREQTLNQLLVEMDGFEANAGVIIVAATNRPDVLDPALLRPGRFDRQITISNPDIIGRDKILKVHIKKIKVSPKFDSKIIARGTPGFSGADLANLVNEAALLAARKNKRMVTLEDFESAKDKVMMGSERRSMVMSEDEKKLTAYHEAGHAVATLHSPASDPIHKATIIPRGRALGMVMRLPEKDQLSMRKDQMKAHLLIATGGRIAEEIIFGKDKITNGAASDIQMVTNLAKKMITEWGMSEKLGRLRYNSDSEEVFLGHSV
;
A
#
# COMPACT_ATOMS: atom_id res chain seq x y z
N ILE A 1 22.52 -10.74 19.51
CA ILE A 1 21.39 -11.66 19.28
C ILE A 1 20.34 -10.91 18.48
N PHE A 2 19.81 -11.53 17.42
CA PHE A 2 18.70 -10.96 16.64
C PHE A 2 17.47 -11.85 16.81
N ILE A 3 16.32 -11.22 17.12
CA ILE A 3 15.02 -11.88 17.30
C ILE A 3 14.06 -11.27 16.29
N ASP A 4 13.66 -12.05 15.28
CA ASP A 4 12.67 -11.60 14.30
C ASP A 4 11.25 -11.93 14.78
N GLU A 5 10.26 -11.14 14.34
CA GLU A 5 8.84 -11.33 14.67
C GLU A 5 8.58 -11.46 16.19
N ILE A 6 9.20 -10.58 16.99
CA ILE A 6 9.09 -10.66 18.46
C ILE A 6 7.64 -10.58 18.95
N ASP A 7 6.71 -10.04 18.17
CA ASP A 7 5.28 -10.03 18.48
C ASP A 7 4.65 -11.43 18.55
N ALA A 8 5.32 -12.47 18.03
CA ALA A 8 4.87 -13.85 18.19
C ALA A 8 4.86 -14.30 19.65
N VAL A 9 5.80 -13.82 20.45
CA VAL A 9 5.94 -14.15 21.90
C VAL A 9 5.71 -12.94 22.80
N GLY A 10 5.96 -11.73 22.31
CA GLY A 10 5.95 -10.47 23.08
C GLY A 10 4.61 -9.74 23.11
N ARG A 11 3.47 -10.38 22.88
CA ARG A 11 2.16 -9.73 22.92
C ARG A 11 1.72 -9.34 24.32
N SER A 12 1.02 -8.21 24.42
CA SER A 12 0.35 -7.72 25.62
C SER A 12 -0.61 -8.76 26.23
N ARG A 13 -0.65 -8.86 27.53
CA ARG A 13 -1.51 -9.78 28.30
C ARG A 13 -2.97 -9.41 28.13
N GLY A 14 -3.85 -10.39 27.87
CA GLY A 14 -5.30 -10.21 27.84
C GLY A 14 -5.96 -10.14 26.48
N ALA A 15 -5.24 -10.29 25.37
CA ALA A 15 -5.82 -10.21 24.02
C ALA A 15 -6.39 -11.54 23.46
N GLY A 16 -6.78 -12.51 24.29
CA GLY A 16 -7.34 -13.76 23.79
C GLY A 16 -8.04 -14.60 24.85
N LEU A 17 -9.30 -14.91 24.59
CA LEU A 17 -10.06 -15.93 25.32
C LEU A 17 -9.69 -17.32 24.75
N GLY A 18 -8.71 -18.00 25.34
CA GLY A 18 -8.40 -19.38 24.95
C GLY A 18 -7.06 -19.89 25.50
N GLY A 19 -7.03 -21.13 25.97
CA GLY A 19 -5.97 -21.81 26.71
C GLY A 19 -4.63 -22.09 25.99
N GLY A 20 -4.23 -21.28 25.01
CA GLY A 20 -2.91 -21.31 24.38
C GLY A 20 -2.00 -20.15 24.77
N ASN A 21 -2.40 -19.36 25.78
CA ASN A 21 -1.67 -18.18 26.20
C ASN A 21 -0.57 -18.47 27.23
N ASP A 22 -0.69 -19.56 28.00
CA ASP A 22 0.21 -19.86 29.13
C ASP A 22 1.65 -20.10 28.66
N GLU A 23 1.89 -20.83 27.58
CA GLU A 23 3.23 -21.09 27.06
C GLU A 23 3.90 -19.82 26.54
N ARG A 24 3.12 -18.94 25.85
CA ARG A 24 3.63 -17.67 25.35
C ARG A 24 3.97 -16.70 26.48
N GLU A 25 3.11 -16.61 27.49
CA GLU A 25 3.36 -15.78 28.67
C GLU A 25 4.57 -16.30 29.45
N GLN A 26 4.75 -17.61 29.57
CA GLN A 26 5.92 -18.19 30.17
C GLN A 26 7.18 -17.86 29.37
N THR A 27 7.16 -17.98 28.06
CA THR A 27 8.26 -17.61 27.17
C THR A 27 8.62 -16.15 27.29
N LEU A 28 7.60 -15.25 27.27
CA LEU A 28 7.80 -13.82 27.46
C LEU A 28 8.45 -13.53 28.84
N ASN A 29 7.92 -14.10 29.91
CA ASN A 29 8.45 -13.90 31.23
C ASN A 29 9.91 -14.39 31.36
N GLN A 30 10.24 -15.54 30.76
CA GLN A 30 11.61 -16.04 30.71
C GLN A 30 12.52 -15.09 29.91
N LEU A 31 12.05 -14.58 28.75
CA LEU A 31 12.81 -13.60 27.98
C LEU A 31 13.09 -12.33 28.77
N LEU A 32 12.11 -11.84 29.53
CA LEU A 32 12.27 -10.64 30.36
C LEU A 32 13.28 -10.89 31.48
N VAL A 33 13.25 -12.07 32.12
CA VAL A 33 14.21 -12.46 33.18
C VAL A 33 15.63 -12.56 32.62
N GLU A 34 15.79 -13.18 31.43
CA GLU A 34 17.11 -13.30 30.81
C GLU A 34 17.66 -11.91 30.40
N MET A 35 16.79 -11.01 29.91
CA MET A 35 17.21 -9.65 29.57
C MET A 35 17.63 -8.84 30.80
N ASP A 36 16.93 -8.99 31.92
CA ASP A 36 17.27 -8.31 33.19
C ASP A 36 18.48 -8.92 33.85
N GLY A 37 18.78 -10.18 33.55
CA GLY A 37 19.95 -10.93 34.10
C GLY A 37 21.25 -10.69 33.34
N PHE A 38 21.24 -10.01 32.19
CA PHE A 38 22.47 -9.66 31.50
C PHE A 38 23.25 -8.61 32.29
N GLU A 39 24.39 -8.99 32.83
CA GLU A 39 25.31 -8.01 33.41
C GLU A 39 25.74 -6.99 32.37
N ALA A 40 25.84 -5.71 32.78
CA ALA A 40 26.16 -4.59 31.92
C ALA A 40 27.48 -4.73 31.10
N ASN A 41 28.31 -5.70 31.44
CA ASN A 41 29.62 -5.97 30.85
C ASN A 41 29.68 -7.19 29.93
N ALA A 42 28.55 -7.88 29.66
CA ALA A 42 28.58 -9.11 28.86
C ALA A 42 28.80 -8.88 27.36
N GLY A 43 28.76 -7.62 26.90
CA GLY A 43 28.99 -7.28 25.47
C GLY A 43 27.95 -7.84 24.53
N VAL A 44 26.81 -8.32 25.00
CA VAL A 44 25.73 -8.87 24.20
C VAL A 44 24.75 -7.75 23.85
N ILE A 45 24.56 -7.52 22.55
CA ILE A 45 23.52 -6.62 22.04
C ILE A 45 22.32 -7.47 21.56
N ILE A 46 21.13 -7.15 22.07
CA ILE A 46 19.88 -7.76 21.63
C ILE A 46 19.19 -6.79 20.68
N VAL A 47 18.81 -7.28 19.50
CA VAL A 47 18.03 -6.56 18.50
C VAL A 47 16.79 -7.37 18.19
N ALA A 48 15.61 -6.76 18.23
CA ALA A 48 14.36 -7.41 17.83
C ALA A 48 13.68 -6.63 16.69
N ALA A 49 12.94 -7.33 15.86
CA ALA A 49 12.13 -6.74 14.80
C ALA A 49 10.67 -7.17 14.92
N THR A 50 9.76 -6.26 14.57
CA THR A 50 8.33 -6.53 14.47
C THR A 50 7.66 -5.60 13.45
N ASN A 51 6.64 -6.11 12.77
CA ASN A 51 5.73 -5.32 11.96
C ASN A 51 4.50 -4.81 12.74
N ARG A 52 4.40 -5.20 14.04
CA ARG A 52 3.26 -4.88 14.89
C ARG A 52 3.69 -4.35 16.26
N PRO A 53 4.26 -3.15 16.31
CA PRO A 53 4.69 -2.57 17.59
C PRO A 53 3.51 -2.28 18.54
N ASP A 54 2.29 -2.13 18.00
CA ASP A 54 1.04 -1.88 18.71
C ASP A 54 0.62 -3.01 19.66
N VAL A 55 1.02 -4.23 19.37
CA VAL A 55 0.63 -5.42 20.16
C VAL A 55 1.68 -5.84 21.19
N LEU A 56 2.85 -5.21 21.21
CA LEU A 56 3.94 -5.57 22.12
C LEU A 56 3.59 -5.27 23.59
N ASP A 57 4.01 -6.15 24.49
CA ASP A 57 3.91 -5.91 25.93
C ASP A 57 4.78 -4.70 26.33
N PRO A 58 4.22 -3.69 27.01
CA PRO A 58 4.98 -2.52 27.45
C PRO A 58 6.20 -2.86 28.31
N ALA A 59 6.21 -4.04 28.97
CA ALA A 59 7.36 -4.50 29.75
C ALA A 59 8.62 -4.71 28.91
N LEU A 60 8.49 -5.06 27.62
CA LEU A 60 9.61 -5.21 26.70
C LEU A 60 10.29 -3.87 26.37
N LEU A 61 9.52 -2.77 26.41
CA LEU A 61 9.95 -1.44 25.99
C LEU A 61 10.50 -0.59 27.14
N ARG A 62 10.67 -1.17 28.33
CA ARG A 62 11.23 -0.48 29.50
C ARG A 62 12.73 -0.26 29.38
N PRO A 63 13.27 0.80 30.01
CA PRO A 63 14.73 1.02 30.09
C PRO A 63 15.46 -0.22 30.59
N GLY A 64 16.60 -0.53 29.98
CA GLY A 64 17.37 -1.73 30.27
C GLY A 64 17.01 -2.96 29.44
N ARG A 65 15.94 -2.87 28.61
CA ARG A 65 15.50 -3.90 27.69
C ARG A 65 15.55 -3.36 26.25
N PHE A 66 14.43 -3.31 25.51
CA PHE A 66 14.38 -2.63 24.20
C PHE A 66 14.12 -1.13 24.38
N ASP A 67 15.09 -0.41 24.89
CA ASP A 67 15.02 1.01 25.20
C ASP A 67 15.18 1.92 23.96
N ARG A 68 15.70 1.36 22.86
CA ARG A 68 15.86 2.07 21.59
C ARG A 68 14.92 1.51 20.54
N GLN A 69 14.00 2.33 20.08
CA GLN A 69 13.05 1.99 19.03
C GLN A 69 13.42 2.73 17.76
N ILE A 70 13.55 1.98 16.66
CA ILE A 70 13.88 2.51 15.34
C ILE A 70 12.78 2.11 14.38
N THR A 71 12.04 3.09 13.86
CA THR A 71 11.04 2.84 12.83
C THR A 71 11.70 2.88 11.46
N ILE A 72 11.59 1.79 10.71
CA ILE A 72 12.07 1.71 9.33
C ILE A 72 10.90 2.03 8.40
N SER A 73 10.93 3.23 7.83
CA SER A 73 9.95 3.66 6.83
C SER A 73 10.24 3.05 5.45
N ASN A 74 9.24 3.08 4.56
CA ASN A 74 9.47 2.74 3.16
C ASN A 74 10.59 3.62 2.56
N PRO A 75 11.44 3.06 1.68
CA PRO A 75 12.58 3.77 1.13
C PRO A 75 12.15 4.92 0.21
N ASP A 76 12.89 6.01 0.25
CA ASP A 76 12.83 7.10 -0.71
C ASP A 76 13.37 6.67 -2.10
N ILE A 77 13.33 7.54 -3.09
CA ILE A 77 13.80 7.25 -4.46
C ILE A 77 15.26 6.74 -4.45
N ILE A 78 16.13 7.35 -3.63
CA ILE A 78 17.53 6.96 -3.54
C ILE A 78 17.69 5.59 -2.90
N GLY A 79 16.94 5.33 -1.85
CA GLY A 79 16.88 4.04 -1.17
C GLY A 79 16.37 2.94 -2.11
N ARG A 80 15.28 3.21 -2.86
CA ARG A 80 14.75 2.27 -3.85
C ARG A 80 15.76 1.92 -4.96
N ASP A 81 16.49 2.92 -5.49
CA ASP A 81 17.55 2.69 -6.47
C ASP A 81 18.65 1.77 -5.92
N LYS A 82 19.10 2.02 -4.67
CA LYS A 82 20.09 1.17 -4.00
C LYS A 82 19.59 -0.26 -3.80
N ILE A 83 18.36 -0.43 -3.34
CA ILE A 83 17.74 -1.75 -3.13
C ILE A 83 17.60 -2.50 -4.46
N LEU A 84 17.11 -1.83 -5.52
CA LEU A 84 17.04 -2.42 -6.85
C LEU A 84 18.41 -2.91 -7.33
N LYS A 85 19.46 -2.11 -7.17
CA LYS A 85 20.84 -2.49 -7.54
C LYS A 85 21.32 -3.74 -6.80
N VAL A 86 20.90 -3.97 -5.57
CA VAL A 86 21.24 -5.19 -4.83
C VAL A 86 20.56 -6.41 -5.46
N HIS A 87 19.24 -6.30 -5.72
CA HIS A 87 18.47 -7.44 -6.26
C HIS A 87 18.81 -7.76 -7.73
N ILE A 88 19.11 -6.75 -8.53
CA ILE A 88 19.49 -6.88 -9.95
C ILE A 88 20.79 -7.68 -10.12
N LYS A 89 21.71 -7.66 -9.15
CA LYS A 89 22.94 -8.48 -9.20
C LYS A 89 22.68 -9.99 -9.40
N LYS A 90 21.49 -10.46 -9.05
CA LYS A 90 21.10 -11.88 -9.15
C LYS A 90 20.59 -12.28 -10.54
N ILE A 91 20.38 -11.33 -11.46
CA ILE A 91 19.81 -11.55 -12.79
C ILE A 91 20.66 -10.87 -13.87
N LYS A 92 20.55 -11.33 -15.10
CA LYS A 92 21.21 -10.68 -16.25
C LYS A 92 20.31 -9.57 -16.79
N VAL A 93 20.72 -8.32 -16.62
CA VAL A 93 20.02 -7.15 -17.15
C VAL A 93 20.70 -6.58 -18.37
N SER A 94 19.93 -5.91 -19.23
CA SER A 94 20.45 -5.20 -20.40
C SER A 94 21.40 -4.07 -19.98
N PRO A 95 22.51 -3.84 -20.70
CA PRO A 95 23.41 -2.70 -20.43
C PRO A 95 22.74 -1.32 -20.50
N LYS A 96 21.62 -1.23 -21.21
CA LYS A 96 20.81 0.00 -21.32
C LYS A 96 19.81 0.19 -20.18
N PHE A 97 19.78 -0.71 -19.20
CA PHE A 97 18.88 -0.62 -18.05
C PHE A 97 19.35 0.44 -17.06
N ASP A 98 18.45 1.34 -16.69
CA ASP A 98 18.67 2.33 -15.62
C ASP A 98 17.68 2.09 -14.47
N SER A 99 18.20 1.64 -13.32
CA SER A 99 17.43 1.38 -12.11
C SER A 99 16.72 2.63 -11.56
N LYS A 100 17.26 3.83 -11.84
CA LYS A 100 16.66 5.09 -11.38
C LYS A 100 15.30 5.35 -12.01
N ILE A 101 15.06 4.90 -13.26
CA ILE A 101 13.77 5.03 -13.93
C ILE A 101 12.72 4.23 -13.14
N ILE A 102 13.05 2.98 -12.81
CA ILE A 102 12.16 2.11 -12.04
C ILE A 102 11.97 2.63 -10.61
N ALA A 103 13.04 3.12 -9.95
CA ALA A 103 12.95 3.69 -8.62
C ALA A 103 12.02 4.91 -8.54
N ARG A 104 11.99 5.76 -9.56
CA ARG A 104 11.04 6.89 -9.66
C ARG A 104 9.61 6.39 -9.87
N GLY A 105 9.43 5.36 -10.69
CA GLY A 105 8.11 4.80 -11.02
C GLY A 105 7.50 3.87 -9.96
N THR A 106 8.14 3.71 -8.79
CA THR A 106 7.69 2.81 -7.71
C THR A 106 7.55 3.54 -6.36
N PRO A 107 6.77 4.65 -6.29
CA PRO A 107 6.55 5.34 -5.02
C PRO A 107 5.85 4.41 -4.01
N GLY A 108 6.26 4.48 -2.75
CA GLY A 108 5.67 3.68 -1.67
C GLY A 108 6.08 2.21 -1.61
N PHE A 109 6.89 1.72 -2.56
CA PHE A 109 7.35 0.33 -2.54
C PHE A 109 8.31 0.08 -1.38
N SER A 110 8.06 -1.01 -0.66
CA SER A 110 8.98 -1.58 0.34
C SER A 110 10.15 -2.31 -0.33
N GLY A 111 11.14 -2.71 0.46
CA GLY A 111 12.23 -3.56 -0.01
C GLY A 111 11.74 -4.90 -0.58
N ALA A 112 10.70 -5.48 0.02
CA ALA A 112 10.07 -6.73 -0.44
C ALA A 112 9.35 -6.56 -1.79
N ASP A 113 8.64 -5.43 -1.97
CA ASP A 113 7.97 -5.13 -3.24
C ASP A 113 8.98 -4.96 -4.38
N LEU A 114 10.11 -4.30 -4.11
CA LEU A 114 11.20 -4.13 -5.08
C LEU A 114 11.87 -5.47 -5.42
N ALA A 115 12.06 -6.34 -4.44
CA ALA A 115 12.58 -7.70 -4.69
C ALA A 115 11.61 -8.51 -5.55
N ASN A 116 10.31 -8.45 -5.25
CA ASN A 116 9.26 -9.09 -6.04
C ASN A 116 9.22 -8.52 -7.46
N LEU A 117 9.33 -7.21 -7.64
CA LEU A 117 9.38 -6.56 -8.95
C LEU A 117 10.54 -7.09 -9.80
N VAL A 118 11.73 -7.23 -9.24
CA VAL A 118 12.90 -7.78 -9.95
C VAL A 118 12.66 -9.24 -10.36
N ASN A 119 12.07 -10.04 -9.46
CA ASN A 119 11.71 -11.43 -9.75
C ASN A 119 10.67 -11.53 -10.88
N GLU A 120 9.60 -10.71 -10.82
CA GLU A 120 8.56 -10.68 -11.86
C GLU A 120 9.10 -10.23 -13.21
N ALA A 121 10.02 -9.26 -13.25
CA ALA A 121 10.67 -8.83 -14.48
C ALA A 121 11.50 -9.98 -15.10
N ALA A 122 12.22 -10.73 -14.27
CA ALA A 122 12.98 -11.92 -14.73
C ALA A 122 12.05 -13.00 -15.27
N LEU A 123 10.92 -13.27 -14.60
CA LEU A 123 9.93 -14.25 -15.06
C LEU A 123 9.29 -13.82 -16.39
N LEU A 124 8.98 -12.53 -16.58
CA LEU A 124 8.44 -12.01 -17.83
C LEU A 124 9.44 -12.13 -18.97
N ALA A 125 10.72 -11.83 -18.75
CA ALA A 125 11.77 -12.00 -19.72
C ALA A 125 11.96 -13.49 -20.09
N ALA A 126 11.93 -14.39 -19.12
CA ALA A 126 12.02 -15.84 -19.34
C ALA A 126 10.84 -16.36 -20.18
N ARG A 127 9.60 -15.93 -19.90
CA ARG A 127 8.42 -16.29 -20.72
C ARG A 127 8.52 -15.83 -22.17
N LYS A 128 9.25 -14.73 -22.44
CA LYS A 128 9.53 -14.23 -23.78
C LYS A 128 10.82 -14.83 -24.40
N ASN A 129 11.41 -15.85 -23.77
CA ASN A 129 12.68 -16.47 -24.15
C ASN A 129 13.84 -15.47 -24.34
N LYS A 130 13.83 -14.36 -23.59
CA LYS A 130 14.90 -13.37 -23.61
C LYS A 130 16.11 -13.84 -22.80
N ARG A 131 17.31 -13.51 -23.26
CA ARG A 131 18.57 -13.82 -22.54
C ARG A 131 18.91 -12.81 -21.45
N MET A 132 18.32 -11.64 -21.50
CA MET A 132 18.52 -10.52 -20.55
C MET A 132 17.20 -9.83 -20.28
N VAL A 133 17.04 -9.33 -19.06
CA VAL A 133 15.89 -8.53 -18.66
C VAL A 133 16.07 -7.10 -19.16
N THR A 134 15.08 -6.55 -19.84
CA THR A 134 15.09 -5.19 -20.39
C THR A 134 14.27 -4.24 -19.54
N LEU A 135 14.39 -2.93 -19.76
CA LEU A 135 13.56 -1.92 -19.11
C LEU A 135 12.06 -2.17 -19.36
N GLU A 136 11.69 -2.60 -20.56
CA GLU A 136 10.30 -2.94 -20.92
C GLU A 136 9.74 -4.07 -20.04
N ASP A 137 10.57 -5.08 -19.72
CA ASP A 137 10.16 -6.19 -18.86
C ASP A 137 9.95 -5.70 -17.41
N PHE A 138 10.80 -4.78 -16.93
CA PHE A 138 10.61 -4.12 -15.64
C PHE A 138 9.35 -3.24 -15.59
N GLU A 139 9.07 -2.46 -16.65
CA GLU A 139 7.84 -1.66 -16.75
C GLU A 139 6.61 -2.57 -16.75
N SER A 140 6.64 -3.67 -17.49
CA SER A 140 5.57 -4.66 -17.51
C SER A 140 5.38 -5.34 -16.16
N ALA A 141 6.48 -5.64 -15.46
CA ALA A 141 6.45 -6.21 -14.11
C ALA A 141 5.88 -5.21 -13.10
N LYS A 142 6.29 -3.93 -13.18
CA LYS A 142 5.75 -2.85 -12.36
C LYS A 142 4.23 -2.74 -12.53
N ASP A 143 3.75 -2.70 -13.76
CA ASP A 143 2.33 -2.68 -14.05
C ASP A 143 1.61 -3.90 -13.44
N LYS A 144 2.21 -5.09 -13.53
CA LYS A 144 1.64 -6.31 -12.95
C LYS A 144 1.60 -6.24 -11.42
N VAL A 145 2.66 -5.76 -10.78
CA VAL A 145 2.73 -5.66 -9.31
C VAL A 145 1.75 -4.60 -8.79
N MET A 146 1.65 -3.45 -9.45
CA MET A 146 0.81 -2.33 -9.02
C MET A 146 -0.67 -2.54 -9.36
N MET A 147 -0.98 -3.09 -10.53
CA MET A 147 -2.34 -3.18 -11.07
C MET A 147 -2.90 -4.61 -11.12
N GLY A 148 -2.07 -5.61 -10.83
CA GLY A 148 -2.44 -7.02 -10.99
C GLY A 148 -2.22 -7.56 -12.40
N SER A 149 -2.38 -8.88 -12.54
CA SER A 149 -2.20 -9.58 -13.81
C SER A 149 -3.31 -9.25 -14.81
N GLU A 150 -2.96 -9.09 -16.08
CA GLU A 150 -3.93 -8.91 -17.17
C GLU A 150 -4.77 -10.19 -17.37
N ARG A 151 -6.07 -10.02 -17.51
CA ARG A 151 -7.04 -11.10 -17.78
C ARG A 151 -7.47 -11.07 -19.25
N ARG A 152 -6.51 -11.24 -20.17
CA ARG A 152 -6.75 -11.17 -21.62
C ARG A 152 -7.70 -12.25 -22.14
N SER A 153 -7.88 -13.35 -21.41
CA SER A 153 -8.83 -14.42 -21.75
C SER A 153 -10.27 -14.08 -21.39
N MET A 154 -10.53 -12.99 -20.68
CA MET A 154 -11.88 -12.55 -20.34
C MET A 154 -12.55 -11.96 -21.58
N VAL A 155 -13.59 -12.61 -22.05
CA VAL A 155 -14.42 -12.13 -23.17
C VAL A 155 -15.44 -11.13 -22.62
N MET A 156 -15.27 -9.86 -22.95
CA MET A 156 -16.24 -8.81 -22.67
C MET A 156 -17.10 -8.56 -23.92
N SER A 157 -18.38 -8.30 -23.72
CA SER A 157 -19.24 -7.81 -24.80
C SER A 157 -18.78 -6.43 -25.29
N GLU A 158 -19.14 -6.07 -26.52
CA GLU A 158 -18.80 -4.73 -27.05
C GLU A 158 -19.44 -3.61 -26.22
N ASP A 159 -20.64 -3.84 -25.69
CA ASP A 159 -21.33 -2.87 -24.84
C ASP A 159 -20.57 -2.69 -23.50
N GLU A 160 -20.09 -3.77 -22.88
CA GLU A 160 -19.29 -3.70 -21.65
C GLU A 160 -17.94 -3.02 -21.90
N LYS A 161 -17.26 -3.31 -23.02
CA LYS A 161 -16.04 -2.60 -23.40
C LYS A 161 -16.28 -1.11 -23.60
N LYS A 162 -17.37 -0.76 -24.27
CA LYS A 162 -17.75 0.63 -24.49
C LYS A 162 -18.06 1.34 -23.17
N LEU A 163 -18.83 0.71 -22.30
CA LEU A 163 -19.16 1.23 -20.98
C LEU A 163 -17.90 1.47 -20.14
N THR A 164 -17.04 0.44 -20.05
CA THR A 164 -15.74 0.54 -19.34
C THR A 164 -14.87 1.66 -19.93
N ALA A 165 -14.81 1.76 -21.26
CA ALA A 165 -13.99 2.80 -21.91
C ALA A 165 -14.46 4.22 -21.56
N TYR A 166 -15.76 4.48 -21.52
CA TYR A 166 -16.29 5.78 -21.13
C TYR A 166 -16.11 6.04 -19.64
N HIS A 167 -16.28 5.01 -18.79
CA HIS A 167 -16.01 5.09 -17.36
C HIS A 167 -14.56 5.53 -17.09
N GLU A 168 -13.60 4.81 -17.65
CA GLU A 168 -12.16 5.14 -17.49
C GLU A 168 -11.81 6.49 -18.16
N ALA A 169 -12.42 6.80 -19.28
CA ALA A 169 -12.25 8.13 -19.90
C ALA A 169 -12.75 9.26 -18.99
N GLY A 170 -13.82 9.03 -18.22
CA GLY A 170 -14.32 9.98 -17.23
C GLY A 170 -13.27 10.28 -16.16
N HIS A 171 -12.62 9.26 -15.61
CA HIS A 171 -11.51 9.44 -14.67
C HIS A 171 -10.32 10.17 -15.31
N ALA A 172 -9.97 9.81 -16.54
CA ALA A 172 -8.86 10.41 -17.27
C ALA A 172 -9.12 11.90 -17.56
N VAL A 173 -10.29 12.26 -18.08
CA VAL A 173 -10.67 13.65 -18.36
C VAL A 173 -10.69 14.47 -17.08
N ALA A 174 -11.30 13.96 -16.01
CA ALA A 174 -11.29 14.63 -14.71
C ALA A 174 -9.86 14.85 -14.18
N THR A 175 -8.95 13.89 -14.37
CA THR A 175 -7.54 14.02 -14.01
C THR A 175 -6.84 15.12 -14.79
N LEU A 176 -7.01 15.15 -16.12
CA LEU A 176 -6.39 16.16 -16.99
C LEU A 176 -6.85 17.60 -16.66
N HIS A 177 -8.08 17.75 -16.15
CA HIS A 177 -8.63 19.04 -15.76
C HIS A 177 -8.46 19.37 -14.27
N SER A 178 -7.71 18.54 -13.52
CA SER A 178 -7.42 18.73 -12.10
C SER A 178 -5.94 19.06 -11.86
N PRO A 179 -5.53 20.33 -11.84
CA PRO A 179 -4.11 20.72 -11.73
C PRO A 179 -3.43 20.21 -10.44
N ALA A 180 -4.21 19.92 -9.39
CA ALA A 180 -3.71 19.38 -8.13
C ALA A 180 -3.56 17.85 -8.14
N SER A 181 -3.88 17.18 -9.25
CA SER A 181 -3.75 15.73 -9.40
C SER A 181 -2.35 15.32 -9.82
N ASP A 182 -1.97 14.10 -9.44
CA ASP A 182 -0.81 13.44 -10.03
C ASP A 182 -1.07 13.11 -11.51
N PRO A 183 -0.02 13.09 -12.35
CA PRO A 183 -0.16 12.81 -13.78
C PRO A 183 -0.63 11.37 -14.03
N ILE A 184 -1.35 11.19 -15.14
CA ILE A 184 -1.75 9.86 -15.60
C ILE A 184 -0.51 9.10 -16.05
N HIS A 185 -0.28 7.96 -15.43
CA HIS A 185 0.74 7.00 -15.85
C HIS A 185 0.22 6.07 -16.95
N LYS A 186 -0.99 5.53 -16.74
CA LYS A 186 -1.59 4.57 -17.67
C LYS A 186 -3.11 4.57 -17.56
N ALA A 187 -3.78 4.46 -18.69
CA ALA A 187 -5.20 4.15 -18.80
C ALA A 187 -5.38 2.85 -19.60
N THR A 188 -6.27 1.97 -19.17
CA THR A 188 -6.50 0.68 -19.83
C THR A 188 -7.93 0.19 -19.59
N ILE A 189 -8.49 -0.47 -20.59
CA ILE A 189 -9.72 -1.26 -20.48
C ILE A 189 -9.44 -2.78 -20.49
N ILE A 190 -8.17 -3.17 -20.42
CA ILE A 190 -7.82 -4.58 -20.26
C ILE A 190 -8.07 -4.96 -18.79
N PRO A 191 -8.94 -5.94 -18.52
CA PRO A 191 -9.25 -6.36 -17.15
C PRO A 191 -7.99 -6.80 -16.39
N ARG A 192 -7.88 -6.32 -15.13
CA ARG A 192 -6.78 -6.69 -14.21
C ARG A 192 -7.35 -7.00 -12.84
N GLY A 193 -7.02 -8.16 -12.29
CA GLY A 193 -7.58 -8.58 -11.00
C GLY A 193 -9.11 -8.57 -11.03
N ARG A 194 -9.74 -7.71 -10.24
CA ARG A 194 -11.20 -7.51 -10.19
C ARG A 194 -11.68 -6.31 -11.03
N ALA A 195 -10.79 -5.45 -11.49
CA ALA A 195 -11.14 -4.27 -12.26
C ALA A 195 -11.28 -4.61 -13.75
N LEU A 196 -12.29 -4.06 -14.40
CA LEU A 196 -12.53 -4.20 -15.84
C LEU A 196 -11.69 -3.22 -16.65
N GLY A 197 -11.41 -2.05 -16.07
CA GLY A 197 -10.52 -1.02 -16.58
C GLY A 197 -9.82 -0.32 -15.43
N MET A 198 -8.93 0.61 -15.72
CA MET A 198 -8.22 1.39 -14.71
C MET A 198 -7.53 2.61 -15.31
N VAL A 199 -7.61 3.74 -14.62
CA VAL A 199 -6.73 4.90 -14.82
C VAL A 199 -5.78 5.00 -13.64
N MET A 200 -4.50 4.74 -13.89
CA MET A 200 -3.45 4.83 -12.90
C MET A 200 -2.74 6.17 -12.97
N ARG A 201 -2.61 6.82 -11.83
CA ARG A 201 -1.84 8.05 -11.63
C ARG A 201 -0.61 7.73 -10.78
N LEU A 202 0.51 8.36 -11.07
CA LEU A 202 1.72 8.21 -10.30
C LEU A 202 2.26 9.59 -9.91
N PRO A 203 2.59 9.81 -8.63
CA PRO A 203 3.23 11.03 -8.19
C PRO A 203 4.64 11.13 -8.77
N GLU A 204 5.02 12.35 -9.17
CA GLU A 204 6.38 12.63 -9.67
C GLU A 204 7.45 12.55 -8.56
N LYS A 205 7.02 12.72 -7.31
CA LYS A 205 7.90 12.71 -6.12
C LYS A 205 7.22 11.94 -4.99
N ASP A 206 8.03 11.45 -4.05
CA ASP A 206 7.49 10.85 -2.82
C ASP A 206 6.69 11.90 -2.04
N GLN A 207 5.44 11.59 -1.69
CA GLN A 207 4.53 12.47 -0.97
C GLN A 207 4.36 11.96 0.46
N LEU A 208 4.65 12.82 1.43
CA LEU A 208 4.49 12.51 2.86
C LEU A 208 3.15 13.01 3.42
N SER A 209 2.52 13.95 2.74
CA SER A 209 1.23 14.52 3.13
C SER A 209 0.42 14.91 1.89
N MET A 210 -0.90 14.97 2.03
CA MET A 210 -1.82 15.37 0.97
C MET A 210 -2.51 16.67 1.35
N ARG A 211 -2.50 17.66 0.47
CA ARG A 211 -3.17 18.95 0.67
C ARG A 211 -4.67 18.84 0.40
N LYS A 212 -5.45 19.78 0.95
CA LYS A 212 -6.92 19.84 0.76
C LYS A 212 -7.32 19.94 -0.72
N ASP A 213 -6.56 20.66 -1.54
CA ASP A 213 -6.81 20.78 -2.99
C ASP A 213 -6.58 19.44 -3.71
N GLN A 214 -5.54 18.69 -3.35
CA GLN A 214 -5.28 17.34 -3.87
C GLN A 214 -6.39 16.36 -3.46
N MET A 215 -6.85 16.40 -2.20
CA MET A 215 -7.98 15.57 -1.75
C MET A 215 -9.25 15.88 -2.53
N LYS A 216 -9.56 17.18 -2.76
CA LYS A 216 -10.69 17.58 -3.60
C LYS A 216 -10.55 17.07 -5.04
N ALA A 217 -9.35 17.13 -5.62
CA ALA A 217 -9.07 16.55 -6.93
C ALA A 217 -9.32 15.04 -6.95
N HIS A 218 -8.91 14.32 -5.90
CA HIS A 218 -9.19 12.88 -5.77
C HIS A 218 -10.69 12.58 -5.73
N LEU A 219 -11.47 13.37 -4.99
CA LEU A 219 -12.94 13.23 -4.96
C LEU A 219 -13.55 13.45 -6.35
N LEU A 220 -13.15 14.52 -7.03
CA LEU A 220 -13.62 14.85 -8.38
C LEU A 220 -13.30 13.75 -9.38
N ILE A 221 -12.06 13.27 -9.37
CA ILE A 221 -11.59 12.24 -10.30
C ILE A 221 -12.32 10.92 -10.06
N ALA A 222 -12.48 10.51 -8.80
CA ALA A 222 -13.15 9.27 -8.48
C ALA A 222 -14.64 9.26 -8.88
N THR A 223 -15.31 10.40 -8.88
CA THR A 223 -16.69 10.50 -9.38
C THR A 223 -16.77 10.55 -10.91
N GLY A 224 -15.66 10.81 -11.59
CA GLY A 224 -15.60 11.02 -13.04
C GLY A 224 -16.14 9.86 -13.87
N GLY A 225 -15.81 8.62 -13.50
CA GLY A 225 -16.28 7.42 -14.19
C GLY A 225 -17.79 7.29 -14.15
N ARG A 226 -18.38 7.43 -12.95
CA ARG A 226 -19.84 7.38 -12.77
C ARG A 226 -20.57 8.48 -13.53
N ILE A 227 -20.05 9.69 -13.52
CA ILE A 227 -20.63 10.84 -14.23
C ILE A 227 -20.56 10.60 -15.74
N ALA A 228 -19.47 10.05 -16.26
CA ALA A 228 -19.35 9.71 -17.67
C ALA A 228 -20.39 8.66 -18.10
N GLU A 229 -20.64 7.63 -17.31
CA GLU A 229 -21.73 6.68 -17.57
C GLU A 229 -23.09 7.38 -17.65
N GLU A 230 -23.38 8.27 -16.70
CA GLU A 230 -24.65 8.99 -16.63
C GLU A 230 -24.85 9.90 -17.85
N ILE A 231 -23.82 10.62 -18.29
CA ILE A 231 -23.88 11.53 -19.46
C ILE A 231 -24.07 10.75 -20.76
N ILE A 232 -23.36 9.63 -20.95
CA ILE A 232 -23.33 8.91 -22.22
C ILE A 232 -24.49 7.92 -22.36
N PHE A 233 -24.84 7.22 -21.30
CA PHE A 233 -25.82 6.14 -21.34
C PHE A 233 -27.17 6.50 -20.70
N GLY A 234 -27.22 7.59 -19.94
CA GLY A 234 -28.39 8.03 -19.18
C GLY A 234 -28.48 7.41 -17.79
N LYS A 235 -29.32 8.04 -16.95
CA LYS A 235 -29.41 7.73 -15.51
C LYS A 235 -29.85 6.29 -15.21
N ASP A 236 -30.66 5.69 -16.08
CA ASP A 236 -31.19 4.34 -15.87
C ASP A 236 -30.21 3.22 -16.28
N LYS A 237 -29.12 3.56 -16.98
CA LYS A 237 -28.12 2.61 -17.48
C LYS A 237 -26.78 2.67 -16.77
N ILE A 238 -26.73 3.37 -15.65
CA ILE A 238 -25.56 3.40 -14.78
C ILE A 238 -25.37 2.04 -14.12
N THR A 239 -24.11 1.68 -13.88
CA THR A 239 -23.77 0.36 -13.33
C THR A 239 -23.27 0.43 -11.90
N ASN A 240 -23.15 -0.73 -11.28
CA ASN A 240 -22.47 -0.88 -9.99
C ASN A 240 -20.94 -0.90 -10.11
N GLY A 241 -20.37 -0.72 -11.31
CA GLY A 241 -18.93 -0.68 -11.54
C GLY A 241 -18.21 0.40 -10.71
N ALA A 242 -18.87 1.52 -10.50
CA ALA A 242 -18.35 2.61 -9.67
C ALA A 242 -18.43 2.40 -8.14
N ALA A 243 -18.79 1.21 -7.66
CA ALA A 243 -18.99 0.98 -6.21
C ALA A 243 -17.72 1.26 -5.38
N SER A 244 -16.54 0.88 -5.88
CA SER A 244 -15.26 1.16 -5.23
C SER A 244 -14.93 2.65 -5.18
N ASP A 245 -15.23 3.37 -6.25
CA ASP A 245 -15.01 4.81 -6.35
C ASP A 245 -15.89 5.56 -5.38
N ILE A 246 -17.18 5.21 -5.33
CA ILE A 246 -18.13 5.79 -4.39
C ILE A 246 -17.71 5.52 -2.94
N GLN A 247 -17.25 4.30 -2.63
CA GLN A 247 -16.75 3.97 -1.31
C GLN A 247 -15.51 4.81 -0.95
N MET A 248 -14.57 4.97 -1.88
CA MET A 248 -13.36 5.80 -1.69
C MET A 248 -13.74 7.27 -1.46
N VAL A 249 -14.63 7.83 -2.28
CA VAL A 249 -15.14 9.19 -2.15
C VAL A 249 -15.78 9.41 -0.78
N THR A 250 -16.65 8.48 -0.37
CA THR A 250 -17.34 8.54 0.92
C THR A 250 -16.36 8.52 2.08
N ASN A 251 -15.42 7.60 2.07
CA ASN A 251 -14.41 7.47 3.13
C ASN A 251 -13.51 8.70 3.20
N LEU A 252 -13.02 9.20 2.06
CA LEU A 252 -12.17 10.37 2.00
C LEU A 252 -12.90 11.63 2.48
N ALA A 253 -14.12 11.87 1.98
CA ALA A 253 -14.94 13.01 2.37
C ALA A 253 -15.26 12.97 3.87
N LYS A 254 -15.62 11.79 4.40
CA LYS A 254 -15.88 11.60 5.84
C LYS A 254 -14.64 11.97 6.65
N LYS A 255 -13.46 11.44 6.33
CA LYS A 255 -12.21 11.75 7.03
C LYS A 255 -11.84 13.22 6.95
N MET A 256 -12.00 13.86 5.79
CA MET A 256 -11.76 15.31 5.65
C MET A 256 -12.60 16.13 6.62
N ILE A 257 -13.84 15.72 6.85
CA ILE A 257 -14.80 16.44 7.70
C ILE A 257 -14.61 16.08 9.17
N THR A 258 -14.57 14.77 9.50
CA THR A 258 -14.66 14.29 10.89
C THR A 258 -13.31 14.12 11.57
N GLU A 259 -12.25 13.85 10.83
CA GLU A 259 -10.93 13.55 11.40
C GLU A 259 -9.93 14.69 11.21
N TRP A 260 -9.94 15.33 10.02
CA TRP A 260 -8.89 16.29 9.66
C TRP A 260 -9.34 17.76 9.77
N GLY A 261 -10.57 18.02 10.25
CA GLY A 261 -11.05 19.38 10.53
C GLY A 261 -11.06 20.31 9.31
N MET A 262 -11.32 19.76 8.11
CA MET A 262 -11.27 20.50 6.84
C MET A 262 -12.60 21.17 6.48
N SER A 263 -13.65 21.04 7.32
CA SER A 263 -14.93 21.69 7.13
C SER A 263 -14.89 23.12 7.67
N GLU A 264 -15.30 24.09 6.87
CA GLU A 264 -15.44 25.49 7.31
C GLU A 264 -16.62 25.67 8.30
N LYS A 265 -17.67 24.85 8.15
CA LYS A 265 -18.86 24.91 9.02
C LYS A 265 -18.64 24.26 10.37
N LEU A 266 -17.90 23.15 10.43
CA LEU A 266 -17.68 22.38 11.66
C LEU A 266 -16.38 22.76 12.39
N GLY A 267 -15.52 23.57 11.75
CA GLY A 267 -14.28 24.02 12.34
C GLY A 267 -13.17 22.94 12.34
N ARG A 268 -12.13 23.20 13.15
CA ARG A 268 -10.90 22.38 13.20
C ARG A 268 -10.97 21.39 14.37
N LEU A 269 -12.06 20.65 14.47
CA LEU A 269 -12.30 19.68 15.53
C LEU A 269 -12.36 18.27 14.94
N ARG A 270 -12.00 17.28 15.76
CA ARG A 270 -12.17 15.86 15.45
C ARG A 270 -13.50 15.41 16.05
N TYR A 271 -14.36 14.83 15.20
CA TYR A 271 -15.69 14.36 15.58
C TYR A 271 -15.78 12.83 15.64
N ASN A 272 -14.69 12.13 15.42
CA ASN A 272 -14.68 10.68 15.54
C ASN A 272 -14.59 10.33 17.02
N SER A 273 -15.62 9.71 17.57
CA SER A 273 -15.52 9.05 18.86
C SER A 273 -14.67 7.80 18.66
N ASP A 274 -13.56 7.69 19.36
CA ASP A 274 -12.79 6.44 19.47
C ASP A 274 -13.57 5.43 20.32
N SER A 275 -14.83 5.16 19.96
CA SER A 275 -15.59 4.06 20.53
C SER A 275 -15.28 2.79 19.76
N GLU A 276 -14.03 2.32 19.83
CA GLU A 276 -13.74 0.90 19.75
C GLU A 276 -14.09 0.27 21.11
N GLU A 277 -15.33 0.41 21.56
CA GLU A 277 -15.88 -0.57 22.48
C GLU A 277 -16.23 -1.81 21.67
N VAL A 278 -15.23 -2.71 21.57
CA VAL A 278 -15.45 -4.08 21.12
C VAL A 278 -16.23 -4.79 22.22
N PHE A 279 -17.54 -4.61 22.23
CA PHE A 279 -18.42 -5.43 23.04
C PHE A 279 -18.86 -6.62 22.19
N LEU A 280 -18.42 -7.83 22.55
CA LEU A 280 -18.80 -9.13 21.95
C LEU A 280 -18.51 -9.26 20.44
N GLY A 281 -17.44 -8.69 19.91
CA GLY A 281 -16.99 -8.95 18.54
C GLY A 281 -17.78 -8.26 17.44
N HIS A 282 -18.67 -7.32 17.77
CA HIS A 282 -19.37 -6.47 16.82
C HIS A 282 -18.98 -5.01 17.03
N SER A 283 -18.52 -4.35 15.95
CA SER A 283 -18.40 -2.89 15.91
C SER A 283 -19.81 -2.28 15.81
N VAL A 284 -20.16 -1.41 16.70
CA VAL A 284 -21.38 -0.61 16.64
C VAL A 284 -21.14 0.63 15.78
#